data_0a5108a1de9580aa040b80aea55689ad
#
_entry.id   0a5108a1de9580aa040b80aea55689ad
#
_cell.length_a   1.000
_cell.length_b   1.000
_cell.length_c   1.000
_cell.angle_alpha   90.00
_cell.angle_beta   90.00
_cell.angle_gamma   90.00
#
_symmetry.space_group_name_H-M   'P 1'
#
loop_
_entity.id
_entity.type
_entity.pdbx_description
1 polymer ?
#
loop_
_entity_poly.entity_id
_entity_poly.type
_entity_poly.pdbx_seq_one_letter_code
_entity_poly.pdbx_strand_id
1 'polypeptide(L)'
;MIKKLIFITFLVLFAGNLNAETKTYKMVFVPASEKGEESDYTTLISITEKLTGFNIETIKVTDYNAAVEAMRAGRAHIAWYGGKTYVKAAEIANAEAFAAGVRPGEKDAGYYTYFVVKKDSALK
;
A
#
# COMPACT_ATOMS: atom_id res chain seq x y z
N MET A 1 22.20 -26.25 -46.33
CA MET A 1 21.29 -26.73 -45.27
C MET A 1 21.83 -26.44 -43.86
N ILE A 2 23.09 -26.65 -43.58
CA ILE A 2 23.73 -26.43 -42.24
C ILE A 2 23.61 -24.98 -41.74
N LYS A 3 23.77 -23.95 -42.59
CA LYS A 3 23.68 -22.53 -42.21
C LYS A 3 22.26 -22.12 -41.71
N LYS A 4 21.20 -22.71 -42.27
CA LYS A 4 19.82 -22.47 -41.80
C LYS A 4 19.56 -23.16 -40.46
N LEU A 5 20.14 -24.32 -40.21
CA LEU A 5 20.01 -25.05 -38.96
C LEU A 5 20.67 -24.29 -37.79
N ILE A 6 21.87 -23.74 -38.02
CA ILE A 6 22.62 -22.93 -37.04
C ILE A 6 21.85 -21.67 -36.67
N PHE A 7 21.16 -21.02 -37.61
CA PHE A 7 20.38 -19.81 -37.35
C PHE A 7 19.12 -20.08 -36.50
N ILE A 8 18.46 -21.22 -36.75
CA ILE A 8 17.30 -21.63 -35.94
C ILE A 8 17.73 -22.02 -34.53
N THR A 9 18.86 -22.70 -34.35
CA THR A 9 19.38 -23.06 -33.03
C THR A 9 19.80 -21.83 -32.23
N PHE A 10 20.36 -20.79 -32.88
CA PHE A 10 20.70 -19.52 -32.23
C PHE A 10 19.48 -18.73 -31.80
N LEU A 11 18.40 -18.77 -32.60
CA LEU A 11 17.13 -18.07 -32.26
C LEU A 11 16.42 -18.73 -31.06
N VAL A 12 16.48 -20.04 -30.91
CA VAL A 12 15.89 -20.77 -29.78
C VAL A 12 16.67 -20.56 -28.49
N LEU A 13 18.00 -20.39 -28.56
CA LEU A 13 18.82 -20.07 -27.39
C LEU A 13 18.59 -18.62 -26.84
N PHE A 14 18.11 -17.72 -27.68
CA PHE A 14 17.83 -16.34 -27.28
C PHE A 14 16.41 -16.15 -26.72
N ALA A 15 15.51 -17.11 -26.89
CA ALA A 15 14.15 -17.09 -26.36
C ALA A 15 14.05 -17.52 -24.88
N GLY A 16 15.15 -17.92 -24.25
CA GLY A 16 15.18 -18.35 -22.85
C GLY A 16 15.62 -17.24 -21.92
N ASN A 17 14.72 -16.77 -21.08
CA ASN A 17 14.85 -15.94 -19.89
C ASN A 17 14.24 -14.53 -19.98
N LEU A 18 13.01 -14.41 -20.44
CA LEU A 18 12.13 -13.33 -20.01
C LEU A 18 11.49 -13.72 -18.65
N ASN A 19 12.31 -13.92 -17.63
CA ASN A 19 11.83 -13.86 -16.26
C ASN A 19 11.55 -12.38 -16.00
N ALA A 20 10.31 -11.96 -16.20
CA ALA A 20 9.86 -10.67 -15.70
C ALA A 20 9.98 -10.72 -14.17
N GLU A 21 10.99 -10.06 -13.63
CA GLU A 21 11.18 -9.94 -12.19
C GLU A 21 9.94 -9.24 -11.62
N THR A 22 9.15 -9.99 -10.87
CA THR A 22 7.94 -9.44 -10.24
C THR A 22 8.36 -8.40 -9.21
N LYS A 23 8.02 -7.13 -9.46
CA LYS A 23 8.33 -6.04 -8.54
C LYS A 23 7.60 -6.26 -7.22
N THR A 24 8.34 -6.19 -6.12
CA THR A 24 7.79 -6.25 -4.77
C THR A 24 7.67 -4.85 -4.19
N TYR A 25 6.46 -4.50 -3.74
CA TYR A 25 6.19 -3.27 -3.02
C TYR A 25 5.88 -3.57 -1.55
N LYS A 26 6.41 -2.75 -0.66
CA LYS A 26 6.20 -2.85 0.78
C LYS A 26 5.10 -1.89 1.19
N MET A 27 4.03 -2.43 1.76
CA MET A 27 2.86 -1.68 2.18
C MET A 27 2.73 -1.69 3.70
N VAL A 28 2.55 -0.51 4.29
CA VAL A 28 2.36 -0.36 5.73
C VAL A 28 0.91 -0.03 6.05
N PHE A 29 0.37 -0.78 7.01
CA PHE A 29 -0.91 -0.49 7.65
C PHE A 29 -0.68 -0.16 9.11
N VAL A 30 -1.36 0.87 9.59
CA VAL A 30 -1.38 1.17 11.02
C VAL A 30 -2.61 0.49 11.61
N PRO A 31 -2.45 -0.35 12.63
CA PRO A 31 -3.59 -1.01 13.26
C PRO A 31 -4.58 0.03 13.79
N ALA A 32 -5.84 -0.05 13.40
CA ALA A 32 -6.90 0.82 13.91
C ALA A 32 -7.30 0.47 15.35
N SER A 33 -7.00 -0.77 15.79
CA SER A 33 -7.22 -1.25 17.15
C SER A 33 -6.17 -2.28 17.56
N GLU A 34 -6.00 -2.48 18.87
CA GLU A 34 -5.11 -3.53 19.43
C GLU A 34 -5.51 -4.98 19.03
N LYS A 35 -6.72 -5.17 18.54
CA LYS A 35 -7.24 -6.47 18.10
C LYS A 35 -7.04 -6.76 16.61
N GLY A 36 -6.19 -5.98 15.93
CA GLY A 36 -5.60 -6.32 14.64
C GLY A 36 -6.61 -6.73 13.56
N GLU A 37 -7.09 -5.78 12.80
CA GLU A 37 -7.85 -6.03 11.57
C GLU A 37 -6.92 -6.38 10.40
N GLU A 38 -5.97 -7.29 10.63
CA GLU A 38 -5.07 -7.75 9.57
C GLU A 38 -5.84 -8.49 8.46
N SER A 39 -7.02 -9.04 8.80
CA SER A 39 -7.88 -9.75 7.86
C SER A 39 -8.54 -8.85 6.82
N ASP A 40 -8.79 -7.57 7.16
CA ASP A 40 -9.52 -6.67 6.26
C ASP A 40 -8.68 -6.21 5.07
N TYR A 41 -7.35 -6.19 5.23
CA TYR A 41 -6.45 -5.77 4.16
C TYR A 41 -6.00 -6.91 3.24
N THR A 42 -6.15 -8.16 3.63
CA THR A 42 -5.73 -9.31 2.81
C THR A 42 -6.48 -9.37 1.49
N THR A 43 -7.77 -9.06 1.49
CA THR A 43 -8.58 -9.00 0.28
C THR A 43 -8.11 -7.86 -0.66
N LEU A 44 -7.85 -6.67 -0.11
CA LEU A 44 -7.32 -5.54 -0.88
C LEU A 44 -5.97 -5.88 -1.51
N ILE A 45 -5.07 -6.48 -0.74
CA ILE A 45 -3.75 -6.90 -1.20
C ILE A 45 -3.90 -7.92 -2.33
N SER A 46 -4.67 -8.99 -2.13
CA SER A 46 -4.81 -10.05 -3.13
C SER A 46 -5.42 -9.55 -4.45
N ILE A 47 -6.39 -8.63 -4.39
CA ILE A 47 -6.97 -8.00 -5.58
C ILE A 47 -5.92 -7.12 -6.27
N THR A 48 -5.15 -6.34 -5.51
CA THR A 48 -4.11 -5.48 -6.06
C THR A 48 -3.03 -6.31 -6.76
N GLU A 49 -2.53 -7.37 -6.13
CA GLU A 49 -1.55 -8.29 -6.72
C GLU A 49 -2.08 -8.92 -8.01
N LYS A 50 -3.33 -9.40 -7.99
CA LYS A 50 -3.97 -10.00 -9.16
C LYS A 50 -4.11 -9.03 -10.34
N LEU A 51 -4.43 -7.77 -10.07
CA LEU A 51 -4.67 -6.77 -11.11
C LEU A 51 -3.37 -6.15 -11.64
N THR A 52 -2.34 -6.04 -10.81
CA THR A 52 -1.09 -5.36 -11.17
C THR A 52 0.04 -6.30 -11.55
N GLY A 53 -0.01 -7.56 -11.10
CA GLY A 53 1.09 -8.51 -11.20
C GLY A 53 2.27 -8.19 -10.27
N PHE A 54 2.10 -7.24 -9.34
CA PHE A 54 3.11 -6.94 -8.33
C PHE A 54 2.95 -7.84 -7.12
N ASN A 55 4.03 -8.04 -6.38
CA ASN A 55 3.99 -8.68 -5.06
C ASN A 55 3.90 -7.59 -3.98
N ILE A 56 3.00 -7.76 -3.00
CA ILE A 56 2.79 -6.79 -1.91
C ILE A 56 3.19 -7.42 -0.58
N GLU A 57 4.28 -6.95 -0.01
CA GLU A 57 4.70 -7.32 1.33
C GLU A 57 4.14 -6.34 2.37
N THR A 58 3.55 -6.83 3.44
CA THR A 58 3.05 -5.99 4.54
C THR A 58 4.13 -5.72 5.57
N ILE A 59 4.22 -4.47 6.03
CA ILE A 59 5.08 -4.06 7.14
C ILE A 59 4.20 -3.76 8.34
N LYS A 60 4.49 -4.43 9.46
CA LYS A 60 3.86 -4.13 10.74
C LYS A 60 4.59 -2.98 11.41
N VAL A 61 3.82 -2.02 11.89
CA VAL A 61 4.32 -0.86 12.64
C VAL A 61 3.51 -0.68 13.91
N THR A 62 4.08 -0.02 14.90
CA THR A 62 3.47 0.16 16.22
C THR A 62 2.45 1.32 16.23
N ASP A 63 2.69 2.34 15.42
CA ASP A 63 1.89 3.56 15.42
C ASP A 63 2.04 4.35 14.11
N TYR A 64 1.26 5.42 13.99
CA TYR A 64 1.26 6.29 12.81
C TYR A 64 2.60 6.99 12.55
N ASN A 65 3.37 7.34 13.58
CA ASN A 65 4.67 7.97 13.39
C ASN A 65 5.67 6.97 12.82
N ALA A 66 5.67 5.73 13.32
CA ALA A 66 6.50 4.65 12.77
C ALA A 66 6.19 4.36 11.30
N ALA A 67 4.92 4.46 10.89
CA ALA A 67 4.54 4.31 9.48
C ALA A 67 5.12 5.44 8.60
N VAL A 68 5.03 6.70 9.06
CA VAL A 68 5.61 7.85 8.34
C VAL A 68 7.14 7.73 8.24
N GLU A 69 7.80 7.32 9.33
CA GLU A 69 9.25 7.12 9.34
C GLU A 69 9.68 5.95 8.45
N ALA A 70 8.88 4.89 8.35
CA ALA A 70 9.15 3.79 7.43
C ALA A 70 9.13 4.27 5.97
N MET A 71 8.17 5.11 5.62
CA MET A 71 8.08 5.72 4.28
C MET A 71 9.22 6.72 4.04
N ARG A 72 9.50 7.62 4.98
CA ARG A 72 10.61 8.57 4.89
C ARG A 72 11.96 7.89 4.69
N ALA A 73 12.17 6.76 5.31
CA ALA A 73 13.39 5.95 5.21
C ALA A 73 13.42 5.03 3.97
N GLY A 74 12.42 5.10 3.07
CA GLY A 74 12.33 4.24 1.89
C GLY A 74 12.06 2.77 2.20
N ARG A 75 11.66 2.44 3.43
CA ARG A 75 11.33 1.07 3.85
C ARG A 75 9.89 0.67 3.50
N ALA A 76 9.00 1.66 3.33
CA ALA A 76 7.64 1.47 2.84
C ALA A 76 7.44 2.27 1.56
N HIS A 77 6.75 1.68 0.59
CA HIS A 77 6.43 2.30 -0.70
C HIS A 77 4.97 2.76 -0.75
N ILE A 78 4.09 2.07 -0.04
CA ILE A 78 2.66 2.32 0.01
C ILE A 78 2.24 2.37 1.48
N ALA A 79 1.32 3.26 1.83
CA ALA A 79 0.77 3.35 3.17
C ALA A 79 -0.71 3.74 3.14
N TRP A 80 -1.47 3.20 4.09
CA TRP A 80 -2.83 3.65 4.35
C TRP A 80 -2.82 4.62 5.52
N TYR A 81 -3.12 5.88 5.25
CA TYR A 81 -3.12 6.95 6.26
C TYR A 81 -4.49 7.57 6.46
N GLY A 82 -4.77 8.00 7.67
CA GLY A 82 -5.80 9.00 7.91
C GLY A 82 -5.32 10.41 7.55
N GLY A 83 -6.23 11.36 7.37
CA GLY A 83 -5.92 12.70 6.87
C GLY A 83 -4.78 13.42 7.60
N LYS A 84 -4.78 13.41 8.94
CA LYS A 84 -3.71 14.06 9.74
C LYS A 84 -2.33 13.42 9.48
N THR A 85 -2.27 12.09 9.43
CA THR A 85 -1.02 11.37 9.20
C THR A 85 -0.53 11.57 7.76
N TYR A 86 -1.46 11.64 6.79
CA TYR A 86 -1.11 11.94 5.41
C TYR A 86 -0.45 13.31 5.27
N VAL A 87 -1.00 14.37 5.88
CA VAL A 87 -0.36 15.70 5.84
C VAL A 87 1.08 15.63 6.33
N LYS A 88 1.33 14.99 7.47
CA LYS A 88 2.69 14.80 7.98
C LYS A 88 3.57 13.99 7.02
N ALA A 89 3.04 12.90 6.43
CA ALA A 89 3.78 12.08 5.49
C ALA A 89 4.13 12.84 4.20
N ALA A 90 3.23 13.70 3.71
CA ALA A 90 3.49 14.57 2.56
C ALA A 90 4.62 15.56 2.86
N GLU A 91 4.63 16.16 4.05
CA GLU A 91 5.65 17.15 4.43
C GLU A 91 7.05 16.56 4.60
N ILE A 92 7.18 15.39 5.26
CA ILE A 92 8.51 14.88 5.65
C ILE A 92 8.96 13.62 4.90
N ALA A 93 8.06 12.94 4.20
CA ALA A 93 8.34 11.72 3.44
C ALA A 93 8.01 11.84 1.95
N ASN A 94 7.63 13.03 1.47
CA ASN A 94 7.18 13.28 0.09
C ASN A 94 6.07 12.31 -0.35
N ALA A 95 5.17 11.95 0.58
CA ALA A 95 4.07 11.06 0.27
C ALA A 95 3.04 11.76 -0.62
N GLU A 96 2.57 11.05 -1.64
CA GLU A 96 1.54 11.54 -2.55
C GLU A 96 0.30 10.63 -2.46
N ALA A 97 -0.89 11.25 -2.31
CA ALA A 97 -2.14 10.50 -2.27
C ALA A 97 -2.56 10.13 -3.70
N PHE A 98 -2.73 8.85 -3.97
CA PHE A 98 -3.21 8.35 -5.27
C PHE A 98 -4.62 7.76 -5.23
N ALA A 99 -5.13 7.46 -4.02
CA ALA A 99 -6.47 6.94 -3.80
C ALA A 99 -7.01 7.35 -2.44
N ALA A 100 -8.31 7.41 -2.31
CA ALA A 100 -9.00 7.64 -1.04
C ALA A 100 -10.16 6.67 -0.88
N GLY A 101 -10.34 6.14 0.34
CA GLY A 101 -11.46 5.26 0.67
C GLY A 101 -12.76 6.06 0.78
N VAL A 102 -13.81 5.61 0.09
CA VAL A 102 -15.17 6.15 0.19
C VAL A 102 -16.03 5.09 0.86
N ARG A 103 -16.83 5.48 1.86
CA ARG A 103 -17.74 4.54 2.53
C ARG A 103 -18.89 4.14 1.61
N PRO A 104 -19.42 2.92 1.73
CA PRO A 104 -20.59 2.50 0.98
C PRO A 104 -21.75 3.50 1.18
N GLY A 105 -22.29 3.99 0.05
CA GLY A 105 -23.41 4.96 0.06
C GLY A 105 -23.01 6.43 0.14
N GLU A 106 -21.73 6.75 0.38
CA GLU A 106 -21.19 8.11 0.31
C GLU A 106 -20.65 8.42 -1.09
N LYS A 107 -20.60 9.70 -1.45
CA LYS A 107 -20.06 10.15 -2.75
C LYS A 107 -18.61 10.62 -2.64
N ASP A 108 -18.23 11.11 -1.47
CA ASP A 108 -16.93 11.72 -1.23
C ASP A 108 -16.18 10.99 -0.12
N ALA A 109 -14.85 10.98 -0.23
CA ALA A 109 -13.99 10.48 0.83
C ALA A 109 -13.97 11.46 1.99
N GLY A 110 -14.27 10.96 3.20
CA GLY A 110 -14.26 11.80 4.39
C GLY A 110 -14.70 11.07 5.64
N TYR A 111 -14.60 11.77 6.76
CA TYR A 111 -15.13 11.35 8.06
C TYR A 111 -15.44 12.56 8.94
N TYR A 112 -16.32 12.37 9.90
CA TYR A 112 -16.68 13.39 10.87
C TYR A 112 -15.85 13.23 12.13
N THR A 113 -15.46 14.36 12.71
CA THR A 113 -14.85 14.44 14.04
C THR A 113 -15.82 15.10 15.01
N TYR A 114 -15.93 14.54 16.19
CA TYR A 114 -16.82 15.04 17.24
C TYR A 114 -16.01 15.45 18.45
N PHE A 115 -16.36 16.62 19.02
CA PHE A 115 -15.93 16.96 20.36
C PHE A 115 -16.85 16.27 21.36
N VAL A 116 -16.27 15.53 22.28
CA VAL A 116 -17.03 14.80 23.29
C VAL A 116 -16.66 15.30 24.68
N VAL A 117 -17.67 15.43 25.53
CA VAL A 117 -17.53 15.78 26.95
C VAL A 117 -18.22 14.73 27.78
N LYS A 118 -17.90 14.66 29.07
CA LYS A 118 -18.68 13.83 30.01
C LYS A 118 -20.15 14.28 30.05
N LYS A 119 -21.06 13.33 30.28
CA LYS A 119 -22.51 13.58 30.30
C LYS A 119 -22.90 14.66 31.26
N ASP A 120 -22.21 14.77 32.39
CA ASP A 120 -22.39 15.73 33.50
C ASP A 120 -21.48 16.96 33.40
N SER A 121 -20.79 17.17 32.29
CA SER A 121 -19.90 18.31 32.07
C SER A 121 -20.70 19.60 31.95
N ALA A 122 -20.19 20.70 32.55
CA ALA A 122 -20.67 22.04 32.31
C ALA A 122 -20.38 22.59 30.90
N LEU A 123 -19.49 21.95 30.17
CA LEU A 123 -19.18 22.28 28.78
C LEU A 123 -20.17 21.56 27.86
N LYS A 124 -21.22 22.25 27.45
CA LYS A 124 -22.22 21.76 26.48
C LYS A 124 -22.38 22.79 25.37
#